data_556d0aee3c1d31a6a44084be015afebd
#
_entry.id   556d0aee3c1d31a6a44084be015afebd
#
_cell.length_a   1.000
_cell.length_b   1.000
_cell.length_c   1.000
_cell.angle_alpha   90.00
_cell.angle_beta   90.00
_cell.angle_gamma   90.00
#
_symmetry.space_group_name_H-M   'P 1'
#
loop_
_entity.id
_entity.type
_entity.pdbx_description
1 polymer ?
#
loop_
_entity_poly.entity_id
_entity_poly.type
_entity_poly.pdbx_seq_one_letter_code
_entity_poly.pdbx_strand_id
1 'polypeptide(L)'
;MPSRELTEILALVPHDFADPDADFRAVRATMAPFHGHPVPAPVTVTELQLGGVRCAWYVDDRRPRTERVVMHCHGGGLVSCPLDDYHFYGAMLAEQLEARVVMADYRLAPEHPFPAAHRDCLAAYRGLLAGGIDPAHVVVSGDSCGALLGLGALLEARDEGLALPACFVSISGWFDVSVAAPVADGRDDGRDPFLTAGWVRQRGRDYAAGRVALDDPRLSPAFADLAGLPPLYLPAGQHDTLRAGTEALARAAMDAGVAVTAESWPGMVHGWQGLVTAGVPEAAAAFARVRAYLDDVGV
;
A
#
# COMPACT_ATOMS: atom_id res chain seq x y z
N MET A 1 -19.06 -4.34 -15.61
CA MET A 1 -18.71 -3.02 -16.17
C MET A 1 -18.53 -2.08 -14.99
N PRO A 2 -17.57 -1.14 -15.04
CA PRO A 2 -17.40 -0.14 -13.98
C PRO A 2 -18.69 0.63 -13.73
N SER A 3 -18.91 1.06 -12.50
CA SER A 3 -20.04 1.93 -12.14
C SER A 3 -19.97 3.27 -12.87
N ARG A 4 -21.08 4.00 -12.87
CA ARG A 4 -21.15 5.33 -13.44
C ARG A 4 -20.22 6.28 -12.68
N GLU A 5 -20.21 6.20 -11.35
CA GLU A 5 -19.40 7.00 -10.44
C GLU A 5 -17.90 6.84 -10.76
N LEU A 6 -17.44 5.59 -10.89
CA LEU A 6 -16.05 5.32 -11.28
C LEU A 6 -15.74 5.89 -12.67
N THR A 7 -16.62 5.67 -13.66
CA THR A 7 -16.43 6.14 -15.03
C THR A 7 -16.32 7.67 -15.09
N GLU A 8 -17.16 8.39 -14.35
CA GLU A 8 -17.14 9.86 -14.26
C GLU A 8 -15.84 10.37 -13.64
N ILE A 9 -15.35 9.72 -12.58
CA ILE A 9 -14.08 10.09 -11.92
C ILE A 9 -12.90 9.85 -12.86
N LEU A 10 -12.83 8.69 -13.51
CA LEU A 10 -11.72 8.37 -14.41
C LEU A 10 -11.63 9.32 -15.61
N ALA A 11 -12.77 9.85 -16.07
CA ALA A 11 -12.81 10.85 -17.13
C ALA A 11 -12.22 12.23 -16.73
N LEU A 12 -12.05 12.48 -15.43
CA LEU A 12 -11.46 13.72 -14.90
C LEU A 12 -9.95 13.63 -14.72
N VAL A 13 -9.36 12.41 -14.78
CA VAL A 13 -7.92 12.24 -14.61
C VAL A 13 -7.18 12.81 -15.82
N PRO A 14 -6.22 13.74 -15.64
CA PRO A 14 -5.45 14.29 -16.74
C PRO A 14 -4.67 13.20 -17.49
N HIS A 15 -4.58 13.32 -18.82
CA HIS A 15 -3.87 12.34 -19.66
C HIS A 15 -2.37 12.23 -19.35
N ASP A 16 -1.78 13.28 -18.78
CA ASP A 16 -0.38 13.35 -18.36
C ASP A 16 -0.17 13.11 -16.87
N PHE A 17 -1.19 12.59 -16.17
CA PHE A 17 -1.11 12.30 -14.74
C PHE A 17 0.09 11.39 -14.37
N ALA A 18 0.33 10.37 -15.19
CA ALA A 18 1.42 9.41 -15.02
C ALA A 18 2.54 9.62 -16.06
N ASP A 19 2.96 10.88 -16.26
CA ASP A 19 4.06 11.22 -17.16
C ASP A 19 5.37 10.56 -16.66
N PRO A 20 5.98 9.65 -17.45
CA PRO A 20 7.22 8.97 -17.07
C PRO A 20 8.43 9.91 -16.97
N ASP A 21 8.40 11.05 -17.64
CA ASP A 21 9.46 12.04 -17.67
C ASP A 21 9.32 13.10 -16.56
N ALA A 22 8.21 13.08 -15.80
CA ALA A 22 8.01 13.97 -14.67
C ALA A 22 9.07 13.74 -13.59
N ASP A 23 9.77 14.79 -13.17
CA ASP A 23 10.65 14.72 -12.01
C ASP A 23 9.82 14.58 -10.71
N PHE A 24 10.50 14.24 -9.61
CA PHE A 24 9.81 14.03 -8.32
C PHE A 24 9.07 15.27 -7.80
N ARG A 25 9.49 16.49 -8.19
CA ARG A 25 8.81 17.74 -7.78
C ARG A 25 7.51 17.91 -8.53
N ALA A 26 7.51 17.59 -9.82
CA ALA A 26 6.30 17.58 -10.64
C ALA A 26 5.32 16.52 -10.11
N VAL A 27 5.80 15.31 -9.75
CA VAL A 27 4.97 14.28 -9.13
C VAL A 27 4.34 14.77 -7.83
N ARG A 28 5.12 15.37 -6.92
CA ARG A 28 4.59 15.94 -5.67
C ARG A 28 3.52 17.01 -5.93
N ALA A 29 3.73 17.87 -6.91
CA ALA A 29 2.74 18.89 -7.29
C ALA A 29 1.45 18.28 -7.86
N THR A 30 1.57 17.23 -8.68
CA THR A 30 0.41 16.51 -9.25
C THR A 30 -0.37 15.76 -8.19
N MET A 31 0.30 15.20 -7.18
CA MET A 31 -0.34 14.42 -6.11
C MET A 31 -0.97 15.30 -5.02
N ALA A 32 -0.43 16.50 -4.77
CA ALA A 32 -0.90 17.38 -3.71
C ALA A 32 -2.42 17.68 -3.69
N PRO A 33 -3.11 17.86 -4.84
CA PRO A 33 -4.56 18.08 -4.85
C PRO A 33 -5.40 16.86 -4.42
N PHE A 34 -4.83 15.65 -4.46
CA PHE A 34 -5.55 14.41 -4.08
C PHE A 34 -5.41 14.09 -2.59
N HIS A 35 -4.52 14.77 -1.91
CA HIS A 35 -4.21 14.60 -0.49
C HIS A 35 -4.45 15.90 0.28
N GLY A 36 -4.20 15.89 1.58
CA GLY A 36 -4.37 17.11 2.40
C GLY A 36 -5.83 17.50 2.65
N HIS A 37 -6.78 16.60 2.37
CA HIS A 37 -8.17 16.82 2.75
C HIS A 37 -8.32 16.80 4.27
N PRO A 38 -9.27 17.58 4.83
CA PRO A 38 -9.51 17.57 6.27
C PRO A 38 -9.94 16.18 6.73
N VAL A 39 -9.43 15.75 7.87
CA VAL A 39 -9.85 14.50 8.51
C VAL A 39 -11.35 14.59 8.84
N PRO A 40 -12.17 13.64 8.37
CA PRO A 40 -13.58 13.66 8.68
C PRO A 40 -13.83 13.35 10.16
N ALA A 41 -14.76 14.05 10.79
CA ALA A 41 -15.29 13.61 12.08
C ALA A 41 -16.15 12.34 11.84
N PRO A 42 -16.13 11.36 12.71
CA PRO A 42 -15.61 11.36 14.08
C PRO A 42 -14.27 10.59 14.24
N VAL A 43 -13.25 10.89 13.49
CA VAL A 43 -11.94 10.24 13.64
C VAL A 43 -10.96 11.18 14.37
N THR A 44 -10.39 10.67 15.46
CA THR A 44 -9.32 11.35 16.21
C THR A 44 -7.96 10.95 15.66
N VAL A 45 -7.11 11.95 15.39
CA VAL A 45 -5.71 11.78 14.99
C VAL A 45 -4.79 12.12 16.14
N THR A 46 -3.83 11.23 16.46
CA THR A 46 -2.85 11.45 17.52
C THR A 46 -1.45 11.12 17.01
N GLU A 47 -0.56 12.10 17.01
CA GLU A 47 0.84 11.88 16.65
C GLU A 47 1.61 11.16 17.76
N LEU A 48 2.58 10.36 17.34
CA LEU A 48 3.47 9.61 18.23
C LEU A 48 4.80 9.28 17.54
N GLN A 49 5.69 8.64 18.29
CA GLN A 49 6.95 8.09 17.77
C GLN A 49 6.95 6.57 17.95
N LEU A 50 7.23 5.80 16.89
CA LEU A 50 7.44 4.37 16.95
C LEU A 50 8.83 4.03 16.39
N GLY A 51 9.68 3.42 17.19
CA GLY A 51 11.03 3.09 16.77
C GLY A 51 11.86 4.29 16.30
N GLY A 52 11.55 5.51 16.76
CA GLY A 52 12.19 6.76 16.32
C GLY A 52 11.62 7.36 15.04
N VAL A 53 10.56 6.79 14.49
CA VAL A 53 9.84 7.30 13.31
C VAL A 53 8.58 8.04 13.76
N ARG A 54 8.35 9.25 13.23
CA ARG A 54 7.07 9.96 13.41
C ARG A 54 5.95 9.12 12.83
N CYS A 55 4.87 8.96 13.58
CA CYS A 55 3.68 8.23 13.17
C CYS A 55 2.43 8.97 13.59
N ALA A 56 1.28 8.56 13.08
CA ALA A 56 -0.01 9.02 13.55
C ALA A 56 -0.98 7.86 13.73
N TRP A 57 -1.69 7.84 14.89
CA TRP A 57 -2.87 7.00 15.11
C TRP A 57 -4.10 7.67 14.56
N TYR A 58 -4.98 6.85 13.99
CA TYR A 58 -6.34 7.21 13.54
C TYR A 58 -7.31 6.27 14.22
N VAL A 59 -8.21 6.84 15.00
CA VAL A 59 -9.21 6.09 15.78
C VAL A 59 -10.60 6.63 15.45
N ASP A 60 -11.47 5.76 14.95
CA ASP A 60 -12.89 6.09 14.82
C ASP A 60 -13.51 6.16 16.21
N ASP A 61 -13.96 7.35 16.62
CA ASP A 61 -14.52 7.61 17.96
C ASP A 61 -15.80 6.81 18.23
N ARG A 62 -16.43 6.27 17.19
CA ARG A 62 -17.55 5.32 17.31
C ARG A 62 -17.11 3.91 17.75
N ARG A 63 -15.80 3.57 17.55
CA ARG A 63 -15.19 2.27 17.84
C ARG A 63 -13.86 2.39 18.60
N PRO A 64 -13.79 3.14 19.70
CA PRO A 64 -12.51 3.50 20.34
C PRO A 64 -11.80 2.31 21.01
N ARG A 65 -12.49 1.17 21.16
CA ARG A 65 -12.00 -0.03 21.88
C ARG A 65 -11.76 -1.24 20.96
N THR A 66 -11.72 -1.06 19.66
CA THR A 66 -11.36 -2.18 18.77
C THR A 66 -9.93 -2.66 19.06
N GLU A 67 -9.74 -3.97 19.14
CA GLU A 67 -8.42 -4.58 19.32
C GLU A 67 -7.67 -4.67 17.98
N ARG A 68 -8.39 -4.67 16.86
CA ARG A 68 -7.83 -4.67 15.51
C ARG A 68 -6.95 -3.45 15.31
N VAL A 69 -5.68 -3.69 14.97
CA VAL A 69 -4.68 -2.65 14.68
C VAL A 69 -4.17 -2.83 13.25
N VAL A 70 -4.27 -1.80 12.43
CA VAL A 70 -3.69 -1.79 11.10
C VAL A 70 -2.48 -0.86 11.08
N MET A 71 -1.29 -1.41 10.88
CA MET A 71 -0.13 -0.61 10.52
C MET A 71 -0.13 -0.45 9.01
N HIS A 72 -0.35 0.76 8.53
CA HIS A 72 -0.44 1.05 7.12
C HIS A 72 0.76 1.86 6.62
N CYS A 73 1.38 1.38 5.54
CA CYS A 73 2.41 2.08 4.80
C CYS A 73 1.74 2.77 3.60
N HIS A 74 1.83 4.09 3.52
CA HIS A 74 1.14 4.88 2.50
C HIS A 74 1.75 4.76 1.10
N GLY A 75 0.97 5.09 0.07
CA GLY A 75 1.39 5.17 -1.31
C GLY A 75 2.18 6.44 -1.65
N GLY A 76 2.24 6.78 -2.94
CA GLY A 76 2.89 8.01 -3.43
C GLY A 76 4.18 7.76 -4.22
N GLY A 77 4.38 6.55 -4.76
CA GLY A 77 5.50 6.23 -5.65
C GLY A 77 6.88 6.32 -5.00
N LEU A 78 6.97 6.25 -3.65
CA LEU A 78 8.19 6.39 -2.86
C LEU A 78 8.80 7.80 -2.84
N VAL A 79 8.22 8.76 -3.56
CA VAL A 79 8.76 10.11 -3.74
C VAL A 79 7.83 11.22 -3.26
N SER A 80 6.55 10.91 -3.01
CA SER A 80 5.51 11.90 -2.71
C SER A 80 4.60 11.46 -1.57
N CYS A 81 3.68 12.32 -1.17
CA CYS A 81 2.62 12.06 -0.19
C CYS A 81 3.17 11.80 1.22
N PRO A 82 3.84 12.79 1.86
CA PRO A 82 4.23 12.67 3.27
C PRO A 82 2.99 12.45 4.15
N LEU A 83 3.19 11.98 5.37
CA LEU A 83 2.11 11.65 6.31
C LEU A 83 1.06 12.76 6.45
N ASP A 84 1.49 14.03 6.45
CA ASP A 84 0.58 15.18 6.59
C ASP A 84 -0.43 15.29 5.43
N ASP A 85 -0.07 14.79 4.25
CA ASP A 85 -0.97 14.72 3.08
C ASP A 85 -1.93 13.51 3.14
N TYR A 86 -1.61 12.50 3.98
CA TYR A 86 -2.34 11.23 4.05
C TYR A 86 -3.28 11.10 5.25
N HIS A 87 -3.41 12.11 6.10
CA HIS A 87 -4.28 12.04 7.28
C HIS A 87 -5.73 11.66 6.95
N PHE A 88 -6.25 12.21 5.85
CA PHE A 88 -7.57 11.83 5.34
C PHE A 88 -7.68 10.33 5.01
N TYR A 89 -6.64 9.77 4.36
CA TYR A 89 -6.61 8.35 3.98
C TYR A 89 -6.52 7.45 5.21
N GLY A 90 -5.70 7.81 6.20
CA GLY A 90 -5.63 7.09 7.47
C GLY A 90 -6.97 7.06 8.20
N ALA A 91 -7.70 8.18 8.21
CA ALA A 91 -9.04 8.26 8.78
C ALA A 91 -10.06 7.39 8.00
N MET A 92 -10.01 7.44 6.68
CA MET A 92 -10.82 6.58 5.81
C MET A 92 -10.56 5.10 6.10
N LEU A 93 -9.30 4.68 6.24
CA LEU A 93 -8.97 3.31 6.58
C LEU A 93 -9.50 2.91 7.95
N ALA A 94 -9.43 3.78 8.97
CA ALA A 94 -9.96 3.50 10.30
C ALA A 94 -11.47 3.22 10.26
N GLU A 95 -12.22 3.99 9.47
CA GLU A 95 -13.64 3.75 9.23
C GLU A 95 -13.89 2.45 8.44
N GLN A 96 -13.22 2.31 7.29
CA GLN A 96 -13.50 1.22 6.35
C GLN A 96 -13.07 -0.15 6.89
N LEU A 97 -12.00 -0.22 7.70
CA LEU A 97 -11.49 -1.46 8.26
C LEU A 97 -11.98 -1.74 9.69
N GLU A 98 -12.72 -0.81 10.29
CA GLU A 98 -13.17 -0.88 11.68
C GLU A 98 -12.03 -1.16 12.66
N ALA A 99 -10.90 -0.46 12.44
CA ALA A 99 -9.63 -0.68 13.11
C ALA A 99 -9.05 0.62 13.69
N ARG A 100 -8.13 0.47 14.65
CA ARG A 100 -7.18 1.54 14.94
C ARG A 100 -6.08 1.47 13.88
N VAL A 101 -5.89 2.55 13.15
CA VAL A 101 -4.86 2.60 12.10
C VAL A 101 -3.66 3.40 12.58
N VAL A 102 -2.45 2.92 12.34
CA VAL A 102 -1.23 3.68 12.54
C VAL A 102 -0.48 3.77 11.21
N MET A 103 -0.02 4.98 10.87
CA MET A 103 0.76 5.23 9.67
C MET A 103 2.11 5.86 10.05
N ALA A 104 3.17 5.41 9.36
CA ALA A 104 4.52 5.91 9.55
C ALA A 104 4.86 7.01 8.53
N ASP A 105 5.46 8.10 8.99
CA ASP A 105 6.05 9.16 8.15
C ASP A 105 7.44 8.70 7.68
N TYR A 106 7.47 7.68 6.82
CA TYR A 106 8.71 7.15 6.31
C TYR A 106 9.38 8.14 5.35
N ARG A 107 10.70 8.15 5.34
CA ARG A 107 11.52 9.06 4.52
C ARG A 107 11.37 8.78 3.03
N LEU A 108 11.18 9.85 2.26
CA LEU A 108 10.92 9.80 0.82
C LEU A 108 12.20 9.97 -0.02
N ALA A 109 12.21 9.35 -1.19
CA ALA A 109 13.19 9.58 -2.23
C ALA A 109 12.86 10.90 -2.99
N PRO A 110 13.82 11.49 -3.69
CA PRO A 110 15.24 11.09 -3.81
C PRO A 110 16.10 11.54 -2.63
N GLU A 111 15.57 12.33 -1.69
CA GLU A 111 16.34 12.86 -0.56
C GLU A 111 16.85 11.70 0.32
N HIS A 112 16.05 10.66 0.48
CA HIS A 112 16.36 9.47 1.26
C HIS A 112 16.12 8.20 0.43
N PRO A 113 17.06 7.82 -0.44
CA PRO A 113 16.90 6.67 -1.31
C PRO A 113 16.99 5.35 -0.52
N PHE A 114 16.74 4.25 -1.24
CA PHE A 114 16.84 2.88 -0.70
C PHE A 114 18.08 2.69 0.19
N PRO A 115 17.94 2.09 1.37
CA PRO A 115 16.75 1.46 1.95
C PRO A 115 16.04 2.32 3.03
N ALA A 116 16.05 3.66 2.94
CA ALA A 116 15.59 4.53 4.02
C ALA A 116 14.14 4.24 4.44
N ALA A 117 13.19 4.25 3.48
CA ALA A 117 11.77 3.97 3.77
C ALA A 117 11.54 2.58 4.34
N HIS A 118 12.22 1.55 3.82
CA HIS A 118 12.14 0.18 4.36
C HIS A 118 12.54 0.12 5.83
N ARG A 119 13.67 0.75 6.17
CA ARG A 119 14.15 0.80 7.56
C ARG A 119 13.19 1.54 8.48
N ASP A 120 12.56 2.61 8.00
CA ASP A 120 11.59 3.36 8.78
C ASP A 120 10.32 2.54 9.04
N CYS A 121 9.80 1.83 8.02
CA CYS A 121 8.64 0.95 8.19
C CYS A 121 8.94 -0.21 9.16
N LEU A 122 10.11 -0.85 9.06
CA LEU A 122 10.52 -1.88 10.00
C LEU A 122 10.70 -1.32 11.42
N ALA A 123 11.30 -0.13 11.56
CA ALA A 123 11.48 0.52 12.86
C ALA A 123 10.13 0.85 13.51
N ALA A 124 9.16 1.34 12.72
CA ALA A 124 7.80 1.61 13.18
C ALA A 124 7.10 0.32 13.64
N TYR A 125 7.22 -0.78 12.88
CA TYR A 125 6.68 -2.09 13.26
C TYR A 125 7.29 -2.60 14.58
N ARG A 126 8.60 -2.56 14.73
CA ARG A 126 9.28 -2.88 16.01
C ARG A 126 8.80 -2.01 17.16
N GLY A 127 8.64 -0.70 16.90
CA GLY A 127 8.12 0.23 17.89
C GLY A 127 6.70 -0.09 18.32
N LEU A 128 5.86 -0.56 17.39
CA LEU A 128 4.49 -1.00 17.67
C LEU A 128 4.48 -2.22 18.61
N LEU A 129 5.29 -3.24 18.31
CA LEU A 129 5.43 -4.43 19.16
C LEU A 129 6.03 -4.09 20.54
N ALA A 130 7.06 -3.24 20.57
CA ALA A 130 7.68 -2.77 21.83
C ALA A 130 6.72 -1.95 22.69
N GLY A 131 5.73 -1.30 22.06
CA GLY A 131 4.62 -0.61 22.72
C GLY A 131 3.56 -1.54 23.34
N GLY A 132 3.75 -2.86 23.22
CA GLY A 132 2.88 -3.88 23.84
C GLY A 132 1.64 -4.23 23.01
N ILE A 133 1.59 -3.86 21.73
CA ILE A 133 0.53 -4.33 20.83
C ILE A 133 0.79 -5.79 20.50
N ASP A 134 -0.21 -6.64 20.74
CA ASP A 134 -0.14 -8.07 20.42
C ASP A 134 -0.12 -8.25 18.89
N PRO A 135 0.92 -8.89 18.32
CA PRO A 135 1.01 -9.12 16.89
C PRO A 135 -0.18 -9.93 16.33
N ALA A 136 -0.84 -10.75 17.15
CA ALA A 136 -2.05 -11.47 16.74
C ALA A 136 -3.23 -10.55 16.38
N HIS A 137 -3.22 -9.31 16.84
CA HIS A 137 -4.21 -8.29 16.50
C HIS A 137 -3.70 -7.27 15.47
N VAL A 138 -2.48 -7.45 14.97
CA VAL A 138 -1.88 -6.55 13.98
C VAL A 138 -2.11 -7.05 12.56
N VAL A 139 -2.55 -6.15 11.72
CA VAL A 139 -2.53 -6.27 10.25
C VAL A 139 -1.49 -5.30 9.73
N VAL A 140 -0.55 -5.76 8.93
CA VAL A 140 0.30 -4.84 8.15
C VAL A 140 -0.35 -4.66 6.79
N SER A 141 -0.51 -3.42 6.36
CA SER A 141 -1.08 -3.11 5.06
C SER A 141 -0.31 -2.02 4.34
N GLY A 142 -0.58 -1.86 3.06
CA GLY A 142 -0.05 -0.75 2.29
C GLY A 142 -0.79 -0.58 0.97
N ASP A 143 -0.86 0.67 0.53
CA ASP A 143 -1.37 0.98 -0.80
C ASP A 143 -0.22 1.29 -1.77
N SER A 144 -0.35 0.84 -3.01
CA SER A 144 0.64 1.12 -4.06
C SER A 144 2.08 0.74 -3.62
N CYS A 145 3.03 1.68 -3.64
CA CYS A 145 4.39 1.48 -3.15
C CYS A 145 4.47 1.19 -1.64
N GLY A 146 3.49 1.62 -0.85
CA GLY A 146 3.43 1.28 0.56
C GLY A 146 3.29 -0.23 0.81
N ALA A 147 2.67 -0.96 -0.12
CA ALA A 147 2.55 -2.41 -0.02
C ALA A 147 3.92 -3.11 -0.10
N LEU A 148 4.83 -2.66 -0.98
CA LEU A 148 6.19 -3.20 -1.02
C LEU A 148 6.96 -2.88 0.25
N LEU A 149 6.76 -1.69 0.83
CA LEU A 149 7.43 -1.29 2.08
C LEU A 149 6.94 -2.13 3.26
N GLY A 150 5.61 -2.30 3.37
CA GLY A 150 5.01 -3.13 4.42
C GLY A 150 5.45 -4.59 4.32
N LEU A 151 5.38 -5.18 3.12
CA LEU A 151 5.81 -6.57 2.92
C LEU A 151 7.32 -6.73 3.09
N GLY A 152 8.13 -5.76 2.61
CA GLY A 152 9.58 -5.73 2.82
C GLY A 152 9.95 -5.67 4.30
N ALA A 153 9.23 -4.86 5.10
CA ALA A 153 9.41 -4.82 6.55
C ALA A 153 9.09 -6.17 7.21
N LEU A 154 8.07 -6.91 6.72
CA LEU A 154 7.74 -8.23 7.23
C LEU A 154 8.77 -9.29 6.85
N LEU A 155 9.36 -9.22 5.65
CA LEU A 155 10.46 -10.09 5.24
C LEU A 155 11.67 -9.90 6.16
N GLU A 156 12.09 -8.66 6.42
CA GLU A 156 13.18 -8.36 7.35
C GLU A 156 12.83 -8.76 8.79
N ALA A 157 11.58 -8.51 9.25
CA ALA A 157 11.11 -8.90 10.58
C ALA A 157 11.18 -10.43 10.79
N ARG A 158 10.73 -11.20 9.77
CA ARG A 158 10.84 -12.67 9.77
C ARG A 158 12.30 -13.12 9.90
N ASP A 159 13.18 -12.57 9.06
CA ASP A 159 14.60 -12.94 9.01
C ASP A 159 15.32 -12.63 10.33
N GLU A 160 14.84 -11.62 11.06
CA GLU A 160 15.32 -11.27 12.40
C GLU A 160 14.64 -12.05 13.53
N GLY A 161 13.65 -12.90 13.23
CA GLY A 161 12.91 -13.67 14.23
C GLY A 161 11.93 -12.85 15.07
N LEU A 162 11.49 -11.69 14.58
CA LEU A 162 10.44 -10.93 15.25
C LEU A 162 9.08 -11.63 15.08
N ALA A 163 8.18 -11.42 16.04
CA ALA A 163 6.81 -11.88 15.90
C ALA A 163 6.16 -11.19 14.68
N LEU A 164 5.50 -12.00 13.84
CA LEU A 164 4.81 -11.52 12.65
C LEU A 164 3.36 -11.18 12.95
N PRO A 165 2.72 -10.29 12.15
CA PRO A 165 1.31 -9.92 12.32
C PRO A 165 0.38 -11.08 11.95
N ALA A 166 -0.90 -10.94 12.27
CA ALA A 166 -1.92 -11.91 11.89
C ALA A 166 -2.03 -12.09 10.36
N CYS A 167 -1.91 -11.01 9.60
CA CYS A 167 -1.89 -11.06 8.14
C CYS A 167 -1.28 -9.79 7.51
N PHE A 168 -1.08 -9.86 6.19
CA PHE A 168 -0.76 -8.71 5.34
C PHE A 168 -1.91 -8.44 4.36
N VAL A 169 -2.27 -7.16 4.19
CA VAL A 169 -3.32 -6.72 3.25
C VAL A 169 -2.76 -5.71 2.27
N SER A 170 -2.81 -6.02 0.99
CA SER A 170 -2.45 -5.11 -0.09
C SER A 170 -3.66 -4.27 -0.53
N ILE A 171 -3.41 -3.02 -0.90
CA ILE A 171 -4.36 -2.14 -1.59
C ILE A 171 -3.70 -1.68 -2.89
N SER A 172 -4.02 -2.33 -4.00
CA SER A 172 -3.36 -2.08 -5.31
C SER A 172 -1.83 -2.07 -5.21
N GLY A 173 -1.24 -3.12 -4.62
CA GLY A 173 0.17 -3.14 -4.23
C GLY A 173 1.16 -3.19 -5.39
N TRP A 174 2.30 -2.54 -5.19
CA TRP A 174 3.44 -2.57 -6.09
C TRP A 174 4.50 -3.54 -5.54
N PHE A 175 4.74 -4.67 -6.19
CA PHE A 175 5.63 -5.73 -5.71
C PHE A 175 6.77 -6.08 -6.67
N ASP A 176 6.70 -5.66 -7.93
CA ASP A 176 7.76 -5.73 -8.92
C ASP A 176 8.11 -4.33 -9.40
N VAL A 177 9.21 -3.77 -8.88
CA VAL A 177 9.66 -2.42 -9.20
C VAL A 177 10.24 -2.32 -10.61
N SER A 178 10.71 -3.43 -11.16
CA SER A 178 11.20 -3.51 -12.53
C SER A 178 10.08 -3.41 -13.56
N VAL A 179 8.84 -3.76 -13.16
CA VAL A 179 7.65 -3.84 -14.03
C VAL A 179 7.96 -4.66 -15.30
N ALA A 180 8.71 -5.75 -15.12
CA ALA A 180 9.13 -6.58 -16.24
C ALA A 180 7.98 -7.45 -16.77
N ALA A 181 7.17 -8.02 -15.87
CA ALA A 181 6.11 -8.95 -16.20
C ALA A 181 4.97 -8.36 -17.06
N PRO A 182 4.43 -7.15 -16.78
CA PRO A 182 3.32 -6.60 -17.58
C PRO A 182 3.68 -6.35 -19.03
N VAL A 183 4.89 -5.85 -19.26
CA VAL A 183 5.37 -5.52 -20.62
C VAL A 183 5.61 -6.80 -21.42
N ALA A 184 6.14 -7.86 -20.79
CA ALA A 184 6.40 -9.13 -21.44
C ALA A 184 5.10 -9.87 -21.84
N ASP A 185 4.06 -9.78 -20.99
CA ASP A 185 2.78 -10.47 -21.20
C ASP A 185 1.75 -9.65 -21.98
N GLY A 186 2.06 -8.41 -22.38
CA GLY A 186 1.12 -7.50 -23.06
C GLY A 186 -0.09 -7.11 -22.20
N ARG A 187 0.02 -7.19 -20.88
CA ARG A 187 -1.08 -6.94 -19.94
C ARG A 187 -1.25 -5.48 -19.53
N ASP A 188 -0.27 -4.63 -19.83
CA ASP A 188 -0.43 -3.18 -19.77
C ASP A 188 -1.26 -2.77 -21.00
N ASP A 189 -2.59 -2.74 -20.83
CA ASP A 189 -3.54 -2.42 -21.89
C ASP A 189 -3.75 -0.90 -22.06
N GLY A 190 -2.98 -0.08 -21.32
CA GLY A 190 -3.04 1.38 -21.37
C GLY A 190 -4.36 1.98 -20.85
N ARG A 191 -5.14 1.21 -20.08
CA ARG A 191 -6.43 1.66 -19.53
C ARG A 191 -6.32 2.20 -18.12
N ASP A 192 -5.17 2.07 -17.49
CA ASP A 192 -4.92 2.67 -16.18
C ASP A 192 -4.59 4.16 -16.34
N PRO A 193 -5.47 5.08 -15.93
CA PRO A 193 -5.20 6.50 -16.07
C PRO A 193 -4.26 7.04 -14.98
N PHE A 194 -4.03 6.27 -13.92
CA PHE A 194 -3.22 6.69 -12.78
C PHE A 194 -1.76 6.25 -12.89
N LEU A 195 -1.46 5.20 -13.66
CA LEU A 195 -0.11 4.67 -13.78
C LEU A 195 0.22 4.24 -15.21
N THR A 196 1.48 4.45 -15.58
CA THR A 196 2.10 3.81 -16.73
C THR A 196 3.34 3.01 -16.29
N ALA A 197 3.69 1.96 -17.02
CA ALA A 197 4.90 1.18 -16.73
C ALA A 197 6.18 2.06 -16.76
N GLY A 198 6.20 3.10 -17.60
CA GLY A 198 7.27 4.09 -17.66
C GLY A 198 7.41 4.88 -16.37
N TRP A 199 6.29 5.44 -15.88
CA TRP A 199 6.23 6.18 -14.63
C TRP A 199 6.67 5.33 -13.44
N VAL A 200 6.13 4.12 -13.32
CA VAL A 200 6.45 3.19 -12.24
C VAL A 200 7.95 2.87 -12.21
N ARG A 201 8.55 2.52 -13.37
CA ARG A 201 9.99 2.28 -13.45
C ARG A 201 10.83 3.50 -13.11
N GLN A 202 10.39 4.70 -13.49
CA GLN A 202 11.12 5.92 -13.13
C GLN A 202 11.09 6.16 -11.62
N ARG A 203 9.95 6.00 -10.95
CA ARG A 203 9.86 6.10 -9.48
C ARG A 203 10.73 5.05 -8.78
N GLY A 204 10.77 3.84 -9.32
CA GLY A 204 11.69 2.80 -8.86
C GLY A 204 13.17 3.21 -8.95
N ARG A 205 13.56 3.84 -10.07
CA ARG A 205 14.93 4.37 -10.24
C ARG A 205 15.25 5.51 -9.28
N ASP A 206 14.30 6.41 -9.04
CA ASP A 206 14.48 7.52 -8.09
C ASP A 206 14.76 6.97 -6.68
N TYR A 207 14.03 5.93 -6.27
CA TYR A 207 14.23 5.30 -4.98
C TYR A 207 15.48 4.42 -4.91
N ALA A 208 15.73 3.58 -5.92
CA ALA A 208 16.91 2.72 -5.98
C ALA A 208 18.21 3.55 -6.03
N ALA A 209 18.18 4.72 -6.68
CA ALA A 209 19.31 5.66 -6.83
C ALA A 209 20.61 5.00 -7.32
N GLY A 210 20.50 3.97 -8.17
CA GLY A 210 21.63 3.18 -8.65
C GLY A 210 22.32 2.29 -7.60
N ARG A 211 21.77 2.20 -6.38
CA ARG A 211 22.36 1.41 -5.27
C ARG A 211 21.99 -0.07 -5.33
N VAL A 212 20.92 -0.39 -6.03
CA VAL A 212 20.31 -1.72 -6.11
C VAL A 212 19.63 -1.87 -7.47
N ALA A 213 19.58 -3.07 -8.02
CA ALA A 213 18.80 -3.37 -9.23
C ALA A 213 17.30 -3.29 -8.93
N LEU A 214 16.47 -2.97 -9.93
CA LEU A 214 15.03 -2.83 -9.72
C LEU A 214 14.35 -4.18 -9.43
N ASP A 215 14.95 -5.29 -9.84
CA ASP A 215 14.52 -6.66 -9.57
C ASP A 215 15.20 -7.29 -8.35
N ASP A 216 15.97 -6.51 -7.58
CA ASP A 216 16.56 -7.00 -6.33
C ASP A 216 15.43 -7.39 -5.35
N PRO A 217 15.44 -8.60 -4.76
CA PRO A 217 14.40 -9.09 -3.85
C PRO A 217 14.11 -8.17 -2.67
N ARG A 218 15.09 -7.39 -2.23
CA ARG A 218 14.90 -6.42 -1.13
C ARG A 218 14.10 -5.20 -1.55
N LEU A 219 14.07 -4.90 -2.85
CA LEU A 219 13.32 -3.78 -3.43
C LEU A 219 12.02 -4.27 -4.08
N SER A 220 12.03 -5.45 -4.68
CA SER A 220 10.92 -6.08 -5.38
C SER A 220 10.52 -7.40 -4.71
N PRO A 221 9.62 -7.37 -3.72
CA PRO A 221 9.22 -8.56 -2.96
C PRO A 221 8.69 -9.72 -3.80
N ALA A 222 8.22 -9.46 -5.03
CA ALA A 222 7.81 -10.53 -5.95
C ALA A 222 8.92 -11.53 -6.28
N PHE A 223 10.19 -11.17 -6.06
CA PHE A 223 11.37 -12.01 -6.30
C PHE A 223 12.04 -12.51 -5.01
N ALA A 224 11.45 -12.21 -3.84
CA ALA A 224 12.01 -12.61 -2.55
C ALA A 224 11.66 -14.07 -2.20
N ASP A 225 12.37 -14.64 -1.22
CA ASP A 225 11.92 -15.83 -0.51
C ASP A 225 10.75 -15.46 0.41
N LEU A 226 9.56 -15.99 0.12
CA LEU A 226 8.32 -15.66 0.82
C LEU A 226 7.94 -16.69 1.91
N ALA A 227 8.73 -17.75 2.08
CA ALA A 227 8.44 -18.77 3.07
C ALA A 227 8.35 -18.19 4.49
N GLY A 228 7.36 -18.65 5.27
CA GLY A 228 7.17 -18.22 6.66
C GLY A 228 6.50 -16.84 6.83
N LEU A 229 6.08 -16.18 5.77
CA LEU A 229 5.23 -14.99 5.87
C LEU A 229 3.84 -15.31 6.43
N PRO A 230 3.16 -14.35 7.06
CA PRO A 230 1.78 -14.50 7.50
C PRO A 230 0.84 -14.60 6.27
N PRO A 231 -0.45 -14.95 6.46
CA PRO A 231 -1.44 -14.94 5.40
C PRO A 231 -1.49 -13.62 4.62
N LEU A 232 -1.63 -13.70 3.29
CA LEU A 232 -1.65 -12.53 2.39
C LEU A 232 -3.01 -12.36 1.73
N TYR A 233 -3.54 -11.13 1.74
CA TYR A 233 -4.69 -10.72 0.94
C TYR A 233 -4.24 -9.77 -0.18
N LEU A 234 -4.41 -10.18 -1.44
CA LEU A 234 -3.82 -9.55 -2.62
C LEU A 234 -4.88 -9.26 -3.69
N PRO A 235 -5.69 -8.20 -3.56
CA PRO A 235 -6.61 -7.77 -4.61
C PRO A 235 -5.87 -7.00 -5.70
N ALA A 236 -6.23 -7.22 -6.96
CA ALA A 236 -5.69 -6.50 -8.11
C ALA A 236 -6.80 -6.07 -9.07
N GLY A 237 -6.75 -4.84 -9.55
CA GLY A 237 -7.62 -4.33 -10.61
C GLY A 237 -7.27 -4.98 -11.96
N GLN A 238 -8.29 -5.25 -12.79
CA GLN A 238 -8.07 -5.86 -14.10
C GLN A 238 -7.18 -5.00 -15.01
N HIS A 239 -7.32 -3.67 -14.90
CA HIS A 239 -6.58 -2.69 -15.70
C HIS A 239 -5.44 -2.02 -14.92
N ASP A 240 -5.20 -2.43 -13.65
CA ASP A 240 -4.10 -1.90 -12.83
C ASP A 240 -2.74 -2.28 -13.45
N THR A 241 -1.92 -1.28 -13.73
CA THR A 241 -0.55 -1.45 -14.26
C THR A 241 0.32 -2.36 -13.37
N LEU A 242 0.04 -2.41 -12.06
CA LEU A 242 0.80 -3.23 -11.09
C LEU A 242 0.27 -4.66 -10.93
N ARG A 243 -0.81 -5.01 -11.60
CA ARG A 243 -1.49 -6.30 -11.49
C ARG A 243 -0.56 -7.50 -11.69
N ALA A 244 0.29 -7.46 -12.71
CA ALA A 244 1.15 -8.60 -13.04
C ALA A 244 2.17 -8.90 -11.93
N GLY A 245 2.71 -7.85 -11.26
CA GLY A 245 3.57 -8.00 -10.08
C GLY A 245 2.83 -8.60 -8.89
N THR A 246 1.57 -8.20 -8.66
CA THR A 246 0.71 -8.78 -7.62
C THR A 246 0.41 -10.26 -7.90
N GLU A 247 0.10 -10.62 -9.15
CA GLU A 247 -0.13 -12.01 -9.55
C GLU A 247 1.15 -12.87 -9.46
N ALA A 248 2.32 -12.29 -9.77
CA ALA A 248 3.61 -12.99 -9.62
C ALA A 248 3.91 -13.24 -8.14
N LEU A 249 3.72 -12.25 -7.27
CA LEU A 249 3.86 -12.40 -5.82
C LEU A 249 2.92 -13.49 -5.29
N ALA A 250 1.64 -13.46 -5.70
CA ALA A 250 0.65 -14.43 -5.23
C ALA A 250 1.07 -15.88 -5.58
N ARG A 251 1.54 -16.11 -6.82
CA ARG A 251 2.03 -17.42 -7.22
C ARG A 251 3.25 -17.86 -6.42
N ALA A 252 4.25 -16.99 -6.29
CA ALA A 252 5.47 -17.28 -5.54
C ALA A 252 5.17 -17.56 -4.05
N ALA A 253 4.24 -16.83 -3.44
CA ALA A 253 3.84 -17.04 -2.06
C ALA A 253 3.11 -18.38 -1.86
N MET A 254 2.20 -18.74 -2.76
CA MET A 254 1.55 -20.07 -2.75
C MET A 254 2.57 -21.19 -2.92
N ASP A 255 3.53 -21.06 -3.84
CA ASP A 255 4.60 -22.03 -4.06
C ASP A 255 5.51 -22.18 -2.83
N ALA A 256 5.68 -21.10 -2.05
CA ALA A 256 6.42 -21.07 -0.77
C ALA A 256 5.58 -21.58 0.43
N GLY A 257 4.34 -22.02 0.22
CA GLY A 257 3.45 -22.56 1.26
C GLY A 257 2.75 -21.49 2.11
N VAL A 258 2.73 -20.23 1.67
CA VAL A 258 2.02 -19.15 2.36
C VAL A 258 0.52 -19.20 1.99
N ALA A 259 -0.35 -18.97 2.95
CA ALA A 259 -1.78 -18.82 2.70
C ALA A 259 -2.04 -17.52 1.94
N VAL A 260 -2.65 -17.61 0.75
CA VAL A 260 -2.91 -16.45 -0.12
C VAL A 260 -4.38 -16.40 -0.52
N THR A 261 -5.01 -15.26 -0.31
CA THR A 261 -6.28 -14.88 -0.92
C THR A 261 -6.00 -13.83 -1.99
N ALA A 262 -6.05 -14.22 -3.26
CA ALA A 262 -5.86 -13.32 -4.39
C ALA A 262 -7.18 -13.09 -5.11
N GLU A 263 -7.51 -11.83 -5.39
CA GLU A 263 -8.76 -11.45 -6.07
C GLU A 263 -8.47 -10.58 -7.30
N SER A 264 -9.14 -10.89 -8.41
CA SER A 264 -9.13 -10.04 -9.60
C SER A 264 -10.45 -9.25 -9.67
N TRP A 265 -10.35 -7.92 -9.79
CA TRP A 265 -11.49 -7.01 -9.82
C TRP A 265 -11.73 -6.50 -11.24
N PRO A 266 -12.78 -7.00 -11.94
CA PRO A 266 -13.04 -6.64 -13.33
C PRO A 266 -13.29 -5.15 -13.52
N GLY A 267 -12.62 -4.54 -14.51
CA GLY A 267 -12.79 -3.13 -14.86
C GLY A 267 -12.09 -2.14 -13.93
N MET A 268 -11.48 -2.59 -12.83
CA MET A 268 -10.81 -1.72 -11.87
C MET A 268 -9.39 -1.35 -12.34
N VAL A 269 -8.97 -0.14 -11.98
CA VAL A 269 -7.69 0.50 -12.26
C VAL A 269 -6.84 0.57 -10.99
N HIS A 270 -5.67 1.19 -11.01
CA HIS A 270 -4.84 1.40 -9.82
C HIS A 270 -5.57 2.22 -8.75
N GLY A 271 -5.47 1.82 -7.48
CA GLY A 271 -5.93 2.59 -6.32
C GLY A 271 -7.44 2.82 -6.23
N TRP A 272 -8.28 2.08 -6.99
CA TRP A 272 -9.75 2.29 -6.98
C TRP A 272 -10.38 2.25 -5.60
N GLN A 273 -9.78 1.54 -4.66
CA GLN A 273 -10.27 1.40 -3.29
C GLN A 273 -10.31 2.76 -2.57
N GLY A 274 -9.33 3.64 -2.83
CA GLY A 274 -9.30 5.00 -2.27
C GLY A 274 -10.48 5.88 -2.70
N LEU A 275 -11.20 5.50 -3.76
CA LEU A 275 -12.37 6.23 -4.25
C LEU A 275 -13.65 5.93 -3.46
N VAL A 276 -13.58 5.19 -2.36
CA VAL A 276 -14.75 4.90 -1.50
C VAL A 276 -15.40 6.18 -0.98
N THR A 277 -14.62 7.19 -0.65
CA THR A 277 -15.10 8.49 -0.16
C THR A 277 -15.76 9.34 -1.25
N ALA A 278 -15.49 9.03 -2.52
CA ALA A 278 -16.16 9.60 -3.67
C ALA A 278 -17.43 8.83 -4.08
N GLY A 279 -17.84 7.83 -3.28
CA GLY A 279 -19.08 7.08 -3.47
C GLY A 279 -18.98 5.97 -4.51
N VAL A 280 -17.79 5.54 -4.90
CA VAL A 280 -17.59 4.43 -5.84
C VAL A 280 -18.00 3.10 -5.19
N PRO A 281 -19.04 2.40 -5.68
CA PRO A 281 -19.58 1.21 -5.03
C PRO A 281 -18.60 0.02 -5.05
N GLU A 282 -17.76 -0.10 -6.08
CA GLU A 282 -16.72 -1.14 -6.15
C GLU A 282 -15.67 -0.95 -5.06
N ALA A 283 -15.34 0.29 -4.71
CA ALA A 283 -14.42 0.60 -3.62
C ALA A 283 -14.99 0.18 -2.26
N ALA A 284 -16.28 0.48 -2.02
CA ALA A 284 -16.98 0.04 -0.82
C ALA A 284 -17.06 -1.49 -0.73
N ALA A 285 -17.32 -2.15 -1.87
CA ALA A 285 -17.32 -3.60 -1.95
C ALA A 285 -15.93 -4.20 -1.66
N ALA A 286 -14.85 -3.57 -2.14
CA ALA A 286 -13.49 -4.01 -1.87
C ALA A 286 -13.18 -3.97 -0.37
N PHE A 287 -13.51 -2.88 0.34
CA PHE A 287 -13.31 -2.81 1.79
C PHE A 287 -14.20 -3.78 2.56
N ALA A 288 -15.40 -4.05 2.10
CA ALA A 288 -16.25 -5.10 2.69
C ALA A 288 -15.61 -6.49 2.58
N ARG A 289 -14.95 -6.78 1.46
CA ARG A 289 -14.18 -8.02 1.26
C ARG A 289 -12.95 -8.09 2.17
N VAL A 290 -12.22 -6.98 2.31
CA VAL A 290 -11.10 -6.90 3.27
C VAL A 290 -11.59 -7.19 4.69
N ARG A 291 -12.68 -6.54 5.15
CA ARG A 291 -13.22 -6.81 6.50
C ARG A 291 -13.57 -8.28 6.69
N ALA A 292 -14.30 -8.87 5.73
CA ALA A 292 -14.65 -10.29 5.81
C ALA A 292 -13.40 -11.18 5.91
N TYR A 293 -12.36 -10.88 5.15
CA TYR A 293 -11.08 -11.57 5.26
C TYR A 293 -10.44 -11.40 6.64
N LEU A 294 -10.44 -10.19 7.20
CA LEU A 294 -9.89 -9.93 8.54
C LEU A 294 -10.65 -10.70 9.63
N ASP A 295 -11.98 -10.77 9.52
CA ASP A 295 -12.82 -11.56 10.43
C ASP A 295 -12.52 -13.06 10.29
N ASP A 296 -12.32 -13.57 9.07
CA ASP A 296 -11.99 -14.97 8.80
C ASP A 296 -10.61 -15.38 9.35
N VAL A 297 -9.64 -14.48 9.35
CA VAL A 297 -8.30 -14.74 9.97
C VAL A 297 -8.26 -14.44 11.47
N GLY A 298 -9.36 -13.97 12.04
CA GLY A 298 -9.52 -13.81 13.48
C GLY A 298 -8.95 -12.52 14.07
N VAL A 299 -8.89 -11.45 13.29
CA VAL A 299 -8.36 -10.13 13.72
C VAL A 299 -9.46 -9.12 13.94
#